data_bc16b027eeb8384788e57fcf81260aee
#
_entry.id   bc16b027eeb8384788e57fcf81260aee
#
_cell.length_a   1.000
_cell.length_b   1.000
_cell.length_c   1.000
_cell.angle_alpha   90.00
_cell.angle_beta   90.00
_cell.angle_gamma   90.00
#
_symmetry.space_group_name_H-M   'P 1'
#
loop_
_entity.id
_entity.type
_entity.pdbx_description
1 polymer ?
#
loop_
_entity_poly.entity_id
_entity_poly.type
_entity_poly.pdbx_seq_one_letter_code
_entity_poly.pdbx_strand_id
1 'polypeptide(L)'
;MTSRLKHLSIRTQLLLLIAAFAIPVIAGAVWFVIQEIQHERRIAFDKVSDINEITSHRIGQILADHEVLLRLVAAEFSGSPPIKSPRFDAGQFLRIHPQIINIGVRDLAANNIYSHLRDPKPPEEALKFPWLQRGIVSDRFEVGDAFPGNLSGRWVTVMTYPISDKTGRRTGFAYLSVDLHTFSDRVKRGLPDGYLMAVFDSRFHFLMHSEDTVQ
;
A
#
# COMPACT_ATOMS: atom_id res chain seq x y z
N MET A 1 9.69 41.71 -55.42
CA MET A 1 10.57 40.63 -54.99
C MET A 1 10.63 39.43 -55.96
N THR A 2 10.32 39.61 -57.21
CA THR A 2 10.07 38.54 -58.20
C THR A 2 11.15 38.34 -59.26
N SER A 3 12.29 39.05 -59.19
CA SER A 3 13.27 39.08 -60.34
C SER A 3 14.50 38.15 -60.18
N ARG A 4 14.66 37.46 -59.02
CA ARG A 4 15.86 36.60 -58.84
C ARG A 4 15.65 35.12 -59.24
N LEU A 5 14.44 34.70 -59.58
CA LEU A 5 14.12 33.30 -59.93
C LEU A 5 14.42 32.94 -61.39
N LYS A 6 14.69 33.94 -62.25
CA LYS A 6 14.88 33.71 -63.69
C LYS A 6 16.24 33.11 -64.09
N HIS A 7 17.20 32.94 -63.20
CA HIS A 7 18.53 32.38 -63.49
C HIS A 7 18.79 30.99 -62.89
N LEU A 8 17.76 30.36 -62.25
CA LEU A 8 17.91 29.03 -61.76
C LEU A 8 17.70 28.01 -62.87
N SER A 9 18.50 26.91 -62.84
CA SER A 9 18.31 25.83 -63.81
C SER A 9 16.95 25.19 -63.64
N ILE A 10 16.35 24.64 -64.69
CA ILE A 10 15.06 23.96 -64.65
C ILE A 10 15.05 22.89 -63.60
N ARG A 11 16.17 22.17 -63.37
CA ARG A 11 16.29 21.17 -62.28
C ARG A 11 16.12 21.78 -60.91
N THR A 12 16.70 22.94 -60.64
CA THR A 12 16.59 23.63 -59.34
C THR A 12 15.19 24.15 -59.11
N GLN A 13 14.51 24.63 -60.15
CA GLN A 13 13.12 25.08 -60.04
C GLN A 13 12.19 23.91 -59.72
N LEU A 14 12.40 22.73 -60.35
CA LEU A 14 11.63 21.53 -60.09
C LEU A 14 11.85 21.01 -58.66
N LEU A 15 13.11 21.01 -58.18
CA LEU A 15 13.44 20.61 -56.81
C LEU A 15 12.81 21.54 -55.77
N LEU A 16 12.82 22.83 -55.99
CA LEU A 16 12.18 23.82 -55.12
C LEU A 16 10.66 23.61 -55.05
N LEU A 17 10.05 23.31 -56.20
CA LEU A 17 8.62 23.03 -56.25
C LEU A 17 8.26 21.75 -55.50
N ILE A 18 9.01 20.68 -55.68
CA ILE A 18 8.84 19.43 -54.92
C ILE A 18 9.04 19.66 -53.43
N ALA A 19 10.09 20.37 -53.04
CA ALA A 19 10.37 20.69 -51.63
C ALA A 19 9.25 21.55 -51.01
N ALA A 20 8.69 22.50 -51.75
CA ALA A 20 7.61 23.35 -51.28
C ALA A 20 6.33 22.58 -50.97
N PHE A 21 6.08 21.45 -51.64
CA PHE A 21 4.96 20.55 -51.31
C PHE A 21 5.34 19.48 -50.31
N ALA A 22 6.52 18.88 -50.42
CA ALA A 22 6.92 17.76 -49.56
C ALA A 22 7.19 18.22 -48.11
N ILE A 23 7.80 19.37 -47.88
CA ILE A 23 8.12 19.85 -46.53
C ILE A 23 6.87 20.07 -45.70
N PRO A 24 5.80 20.77 -46.11
CA PRO A 24 4.59 20.92 -45.34
C PRO A 24 3.87 19.58 -45.04
N VAL A 25 3.86 18.66 -46.01
CA VAL A 25 3.25 17.35 -45.85
C VAL A 25 4.00 16.54 -44.79
N ILE A 26 5.33 16.50 -44.88
CA ILE A 26 6.15 15.79 -43.87
C ILE A 26 6.03 16.47 -42.51
N ALA A 27 6.06 17.79 -42.43
CA ALA A 27 5.89 18.52 -41.21
C ALA A 27 4.50 18.24 -40.55
N GLY A 28 3.44 18.23 -41.38
CA GLY A 28 2.09 17.87 -40.92
C GLY A 28 1.99 16.43 -40.41
N ALA A 29 2.60 15.49 -41.15
CA ALA A 29 2.61 14.08 -40.71
C ALA A 29 3.38 13.90 -39.39
N VAL A 30 4.55 14.52 -39.24
CA VAL A 30 5.32 14.48 -37.99
C VAL A 30 4.54 15.13 -36.85
N TRP A 31 3.92 16.27 -37.08
CA TRP A 31 3.07 16.94 -36.10
C TRP A 31 1.93 16.03 -35.65
N PHE A 32 1.24 15.37 -36.58
CA PHE A 32 0.14 14.47 -36.28
C PHE A 32 0.60 13.29 -35.42
N VAL A 33 1.72 12.65 -35.77
CA VAL A 33 2.29 11.54 -34.98
C VAL A 33 2.68 11.98 -33.57
N ILE A 34 3.27 13.16 -33.42
CA ILE A 34 3.61 13.70 -32.08
C ILE A 34 2.36 13.94 -31.25
N GLN A 35 1.31 14.49 -31.84
CA GLN A 35 0.03 14.74 -31.16
C GLN A 35 -0.63 13.42 -30.71
N GLU A 36 -0.63 12.40 -31.57
CA GLU A 36 -1.18 11.08 -31.27
C GLU A 36 -0.44 10.43 -30.09
N ILE A 37 0.91 10.43 -30.11
CA ILE A 37 1.71 9.89 -29.00
C ILE A 37 1.45 10.64 -27.70
N GLN A 38 1.30 11.96 -27.74
CA GLN A 38 0.99 12.75 -26.55
C GLN A 38 -0.41 12.48 -26.02
N HIS A 39 -1.38 12.27 -26.90
CA HIS A 39 -2.74 11.94 -26.55
C HIS A 39 -2.83 10.56 -25.87
N GLU A 40 -2.22 9.53 -26.45
CA GLU A 40 -2.16 8.19 -25.86
C GLU A 40 -1.46 8.18 -24.50
N ARG A 41 -0.34 8.90 -24.37
CA ARG A 41 0.35 9.04 -23.08
C ARG A 41 -0.53 9.69 -22.02
N ARG A 42 -1.29 10.73 -22.37
CA ARG A 42 -2.18 11.42 -21.43
C ARG A 42 -3.28 10.47 -20.93
N ILE A 43 -3.93 9.76 -21.86
CA ILE A 43 -4.97 8.77 -21.50
C ILE A 43 -4.40 7.67 -20.59
N ALA A 44 -3.18 7.18 -20.89
CA ALA A 44 -2.53 6.18 -20.06
C ALA A 44 -2.23 6.72 -18.65
N PHE A 45 -1.75 7.96 -18.54
CA PHE A 45 -1.47 8.62 -17.27
C PHE A 45 -2.74 8.84 -16.43
N ASP A 46 -3.81 9.32 -17.06
CA ASP A 46 -5.10 9.55 -16.40
C ASP A 46 -5.66 8.21 -15.85
N LYS A 47 -5.62 7.14 -16.65
CA LYS A 47 -6.02 5.80 -16.20
C LYS A 47 -5.19 5.29 -15.01
N VAL A 48 -3.86 5.46 -15.03
CA VAL A 48 -3.00 5.05 -13.92
C VAL A 48 -3.33 5.85 -12.66
N SER A 49 -3.57 7.15 -12.80
CA SER A 49 -3.97 8.03 -11.69
C SER A 49 -5.30 7.58 -11.07
N ASP A 50 -6.32 7.31 -11.88
CA ASP A 50 -7.63 6.85 -11.40
C ASP A 50 -7.52 5.50 -10.65
N ILE A 51 -6.75 4.56 -11.21
CA ILE A 51 -6.53 3.25 -10.57
C ILE A 51 -5.78 3.41 -9.25
N ASN A 52 -4.78 4.27 -9.21
CA ASN A 52 -4.03 4.56 -7.99
C ASN A 52 -4.93 5.16 -6.90
N GLU A 53 -5.80 6.10 -7.25
CA GLU A 53 -6.76 6.71 -6.32
C GLU A 53 -7.72 5.65 -5.77
N ILE A 54 -8.34 4.85 -6.63
CA ILE A 54 -9.27 3.78 -6.22
C ILE A 54 -8.56 2.77 -5.31
N THR A 55 -7.33 2.36 -5.66
CA THR A 55 -6.56 1.39 -4.89
C THR A 55 -6.13 1.95 -3.54
N SER A 56 -5.66 3.19 -3.51
CA SER A 56 -5.29 3.89 -2.28
C SER A 56 -6.48 4.04 -1.34
N HIS A 57 -7.65 4.42 -1.88
CA HIS A 57 -8.89 4.49 -1.10
C HIS A 57 -9.28 3.14 -0.51
N ARG A 58 -9.19 2.06 -1.29
CA ARG A 58 -9.46 0.69 -0.82
C ARG A 58 -8.50 0.25 0.28
N ILE A 59 -7.20 0.52 0.13
CA ILE A 59 -6.22 0.24 1.20
C ILE A 59 -6.58 1.03 2.45
N GLY A 60 -6.90 2.32 2.31
CA GLY A 60 -7.34 3.17 3.41
C GLY A 60 -8.57 2.62 4.14
N GLN A 61 -9.56 2.11 3.41
CA GLN A 61 -10.73 1.45 4.01
C GLN A 61 -10.35 0.19 4.80
N ILE A 62 -9.50 -0.66 4.22
CA ILE A 62 -9.05 -1.88 4.92
C ILE A 62 -8.30 -1.51 6.20
N LEU A 63 -7.44 -0.49 6.19
CA LEU A 63 -6.75 -0.02 7.38
C LEU A 63 -7.72 0.55 8.42
N ALA A 64 -8.72 1.31 8.00
CA ALA A 64 -9.76 1.83 8.89
C ALA A 64 -10.58 0.71 9.54
N ASP A 65 -10.93 -0.34 8.80
CA ASP A 65 -11.61 -1.53 9.35
C ASP A 65 -10.74 -2.21 10.41
N HIS A 66 -9.43 -2.33 10.19
CA HIS A 66 -8.51 -2.90 11.16
C HIS A 66 -8.35 -2.01 12.40
N GLU A 67 -8.36 -0.68 12.23
CA GLU A 67 -8.35 0.25 13.36
C GLU A 67 -9.61 0.12 14.21
N VAL A 68 -10.80 0.07 13.59
CA VAL A 68 -12.07 -0.14 14.30
C VAL A 68 -12.04 -1.43 15.09
N LEU A 69 -11.52 -2.50 14.50
CA LEU A 69 -11.36 -3.76 15.19
C LEU A 69 -10.45 -3.65 16.41
N LEU A 70 -9.27 -3.06 16.25
CA LEU A 70 -8.34 -2.87 17.37
C LEU A 70 -8.93 -1.99 18.47
N ARG A 71 -9.75 -1.00 18.14
CA ARG A 71 -10.50 -0.20 19.11
C ARG A 71 -11.49 -1.04 19.90
N LEU A 72 -12.20 -1.97 19.26
CA LEU A 72 -13.12 -2.88 19.95
C LEU A 72 -12.36 -3.79 20.91
N VAL A 73 -11.23 -4.36 20.46
CA VAL A 73 -10.37 -5.16 21.34
C VAL A 73 -9.82 -4.31 22.49
N ALA A 74 -9.33 -3.11 22.23
CA ALA A 74 -8.83 -2.21 23.26
C ALA A 74 -9.90 -1.86 24.30
N ALA A 75 -11.14 -1.60 23.87
CA ALA A 75 -12.25 -1.30 24.75
C ALA A 75 -12.57 -2.47 25.69
N GLU A 76 -12.48 -3.72 25.21
CA GLU A 76 -12.71 -4.90 26.02
C GLU A 76 -11.65 -5.05 27.12
N PHE A 77 -10.40 -4.71 26.84
CA PHE A 77 -9.30 -4.81 27.78
C PHE A 77 -9.04 -3.53 28.61
N SER A 78 -9.86 -2.49 28.45
CA SER A 78 -9.76 -1.23 29.20
C SER A 78 -10.21 -1.33 30.68
N GLY A 79 -10.65 -2.50 31.12
CA GLY A 79 -11.07 -2.75 32.52
C GLY A 79 -9.91 -2.78 33.52
N SER A 80 -10.21 -2.50 34.78
CA SER A 80 -9.27 -2.68 35.88
C SER A 80 -9.93 -3.60 36.92
N PRO A 81 -9.42 -4.82 37.20
CA PRO A 81 -8.24 -5.46 36.64
C PRO A 81 -8.41 -5.84 35.17
N PRO A 82 -7.31 -5.97 34.40
CA PRO A 82 -7.37 -6.35 32.99
C PRO A 82 -8.01 -7.75 32.84
N ILE A 83 -8.92 -7.87 31.89
CA ILE A 83 -9.57 -9.14 31.56
C ILE A 83 -8.51 -10.05 30.95
N LYS A 84 -8.36 -11.28 31.51
CA LYS A 84 -7.39 -12.26 30.98
C LYS A 84 -7.89 -13.04 29.77
N SER A 85 -9.18 -12.99 29.49
CA SER A 85 -9.81 -13.67 28.37
C SER A 85 -10.84 -12.76 27.72
N PRO A 86 -10.77 -12.56 26.39
CA PRO A 86 -11.75 -11.75 25.68
C PRO A 86 -13.13 -12.44 25.69
N ARG A 87 -14.19 -11.65 25.66
CA ARG A 87 -15.56 -12.13 25.47
C ARG A 87 -15.88 -12.44 24.00
N PHE A 88 -15.09 -11.88 23.07
CA PHE A 88 -15.24 -12.17 21.65
C PHE A 88 -14.51 -13.47 21.27
N ASP A 89 -15.10 -14.22 20.34
CA ASP A 89 -14.43 -15.39 19.74
C ASP A 89 -13.41 -14.96 18.68
N ALA A 90 -12.13 -14.82 19.11
CA ALA A 90 -11.05 -14.48 18.20
C ALA A 90 -10.89 -15.48 17.04
N GLY A 91 -11.16 -16.78 17.29
CA GLY A 91 -11.10 -17.80 16.25
C GLY A 91 -12.18 -17.62 15.18
N GLN A 92 -13.41 -17.29 15.56
CA GLN A 92 -14.47 -16.94 14.62
C GLN A 92 -14.09 -15.69 13.82
N PHE A 93 -13.55 -14.70 14.50
CA PHE A 93 -13.13 -13.46 13.87
C PHE A 93 -12.06 -13.68 12.80
N LEU A 94 -11.01 -14.43 13.12
CA LEU A 94 -9.92 -14.75 12.19
C LEU A 94 -10.38 -15.56 10.96
N ARG A 95 -11.43 -16.40 11.12
CA ARG A 95 -12.04 -17.09 9.97
C ARG A 95 -12.71 -16.14 8.98
N ILE A 96 -13.29 -15.05 9.46
CA ILE A 96 -13.94 -14.03 8.61
C ILE A 96 -12.89 -13.10 7.96
N HIS A 97 -11.74 -12.92 8.63
CA HIS A 97 -10.65 -12.06 8.18
C HIS A 97 -9.35 -12.85 7.96
N PRO A 98 -9.26 -13.67 6.90
CA PRO A 98 -8.15 -14.60 6.69
C PRO A 98 -6.79 -13.93 6.50
N GLN A 99 -6.76 -12.62 6.20
CA GLN A 99 -5.54 -11.82 6.17
C GLN A 99 -4.96 -11.55 7.56
N ILE A 100 -5.75 -11.68 8.62
CA ILE A 100 -5.28 -11.49 10.00
C ILE A 100 -4.83 -12.84 10.54
N ILE A 101 -3.55 -12.95 10.90
CA ILE A 101 -2.97 -14.20 11.41
C ILE A 101 -3.13 -14.28 12.93
N ASN A 102 -2.93 -13.18 13.61
CA ASN A 102 -2.98 -13.14 15.07
C ASN A 102 -3.59 -11.82 15.55
N ILE A 103 -4.23 -11.91 16.71
CA ILE A 103 -4.75 -10.76 17.46
C ILE A 103 -4.35 -10.95 18.92
N GLY A 104 -3.92 -9.87 19.57
CA GLY A 104 -3.47 -9.94 20.94
C GLY A 104 -3.41 -8.60 21.65
N VAL A 105 -3.06 -8.68 22.92
CA VAL A 105 -2.93 -7.54 23.84
C VAL A 105 -1.66 -7.69 24.65
N ARG A 106 -0.89 -6.61 24.77
CA ARG A 106 0.28 -6.51 25.63
C ARG A 106 0.18 -5.32 26.57
N ASP A 107 0.81 -5.45 27.73
CA ASP A 107 1.00 -4.32 28.64
C ASP A 107 2.20 -3.45 28.22
N LEU A 108 2.43 -2.35 28.94
CA LEU A 108 3.55 -1.43 28.66
C LEU A 108 4.93 -2.03 29.00
N ALA A 109 4.98 -3.13 29.74
CA ALA A 109 6.20 -3.90 29.99
C ALA A 109 6.41 -5.00 28.95
N ALA A 110 5.64 -5.00 27.87
CA ALA A 110 5.64 -5.99 26.80
C ALA A 110 5.18 -7.40 27.19
N ASN A 111 4.61 -7.58 28.38
CA ASN A 111 4.04 -8.86 28.77
C ASN A 111 2.82 -9.16 27.92
N ASN A 112 2.68 -10.42 27.54
CA ASN A 112 1.53 -10.89 26.80
C ASN A 112 0.34 -11.08 27.76
N ILE A 113 -0.68 -10.21 27.62
CA ILE A 113 -1.93 -10.32 28.38
C ILE A 113 -2.86 -11.31 27.67
N TYR A 114 -2.94 -11.21 26.35
CA TYR A 114 -3.74 -12.08 25.49
C TYR A 114 -3.08 -12.24 24.13
N SER A 115 -3.12 -13.43 23.57
CA SER A 115 -2.79 -13.70 22.17
C SER A 115 -3.57 -14.92 21.70
N HIS A 116 -4.17 -14.82 20.52
CA HIS A 116 -4.85 -15.98 19.91
C HIS A 116 -3.86 -17.08 19.55
N LEU A 117 -2.72 -16.71 18.95
CA LEU A 117 -1.60 -17.62 18.76
C LEU A 117 -0.67 -17.53 19.96
N ARG A 118 -0.23 -18.69 20.47
CA ARG A 118 0.72 -18.75 21.56
C ARG A 118 2.05 -18.13 21.12
N ASP A 119 2.45 -17.02 21.77
CA ASP A 119 3.75 -16.41 21.58
C ASP A 119 4.74 -17.03 22.58
N PRO A 120 5.71 -17.85 22.12
CA PRO A 120 6.66 -18.51 22.99
C PRO A 120 7.78 -17.58 23.48
N LYS A 121 7.88 -16.35 22.95
CA LYS A 121 9.02 -15.47 23.24
C LYS A 121 8.81 -14.69 24.54
N PRO A 122 9.87 -14.62 25.39
CA PRO A 122 9.85 -13.78 26.57
C PRO A 122 9.80 -12.29 26.17
N PRO A 123 9.32 -11.40 27.07
CA PRO A 123 9.19 -9.95 26.80
C PRO A 123 10.49 -9.29 26.31
N GLU A 124 11.63 -9.69 26.85
CA GLU A 124 12.96 -9.15 26.50
C GLU A 124 13.32 -9.38 25.03
N GLU A 125 12.99 -10.55 24.48
CA GLU A 125 13.18 -10.83 23.07
C GLU A 125 12.15 -10.10 22.19
N ALA A 126 10.92 -9.97 22.69
CA ALA A 126 9.87 -9.28 22.00
C ALA A 126 10.18 -7.78 21.84
N LEU A 127 10.79 -7.13 22.83
CA LEU A 127 11.21 -5.72 22.79
C LEU A 127 12.22 -5.38 21.67
N LYS A 128 12.86 -6.37 21.05
CA LYS A 128 13.74 -6.17 19.89
C LYS A 128 12.96 -5.79 18.61
N PHE A 129 11.65 -6.01 18.58
CA PHE A 129 10.82 -5.70 17.41
C PHE A 129 10.38 -4.23 17.39
N PRO A 130 10.66 -3.49 16.31
CA PRO A 130 10.30 -2.07 16.21
C PRO A 130 8.80 -1.79 16.37
N TRP A 131 7.93 -2.69 15.88
CA TRP A 131 6.47 -2.53 16.01
C TRP A 131 6.03 -2.54 17.47
N LEU A 132 6.69 -3.35 18.31
CA LEU A 132 6.36 -3.47 19.72
C LEU A 132 6.80 -2.21 20.48
N GLN A 133 7.99 -1.69 20.18
CA GLN A 133 8.46 -0.43 20.75
C GLN A 133 7.52 0.72 20.38
N ARG A 134 7.09 0.79 19.12
CA ARG A 134 6.08 1.77 18.68
C ARG A 134 4.75 1.56 19.42
N GLY A 135 4.27 0.34 19.50
CA GLY A 135 3.06 -0.01 20.24
C GLY A 135 3.10 0.45 21.70
N ILE A 136 4.26 0.41 22.38
CA ILE A 136 4.41 0.87 23.76
C ILE A 136 4.34 2.42 23.86
N VAL A 137 4.83 3.19 22.91
CA VAL A 137 4.93 4.64 23.00
C VAL A 137 3.83 5.41 22.28
N SER A 138 3.22 4.83 21.25
CA SER A 138 2.22 5.52 20.44
C SER A 138 0.87 5.64 21.14
N ASP A 139 0.24 6.80 21.07
CA ASP A 139 -1.09 7.11 21.60
C ASP A 139 -2.22 7.00 20.54
N ARG A 140 -1.88 6.52 19.36
CA ARG A 140 -2.79 6.37 18.22
C ARG A 140 -2.62 5.03 17.52
N PHE A 141 -3.47 4.78 16.52
CA PHE A 141 -3.30 3.67 15.60
C PHE A 141 -1.99 3.79 14.83
N GLU A 142 -1.21 2.72 14.80
CA GLU A 142 0.05 2.62 14.08
C GLU A 142 0.08 1.39 13.19
N VAL A 143 0.64 1.55 12.01
CA VAL A 143 0.95 0.46 11.08
C VAL A 143 2.45 0.23 11.08
N GLY A 144 2.88 -0.98 11.42
CA GLY A 144 4.29 -1.34 11.46
C GLY A 144 4.89 -1.58 10.08
N ASP A 145 6.23 -1.60 10.03
CA ASP A 145 6.95 -2.02 8.83
C ASP A 145 6.79 -3.54 8.65
N ALA A 146 7.04 -4.02 7.42
CA ALA A 146 7.01 -5.44 7.13
C ALA A 146 8.23 -6.17 7.71
N PHE A 147 8.01 -7.38 8.17
CA PHE A 147 9.08 -8.27 8.63
C PHE A 147 8.65 -9.73 8.52
N PRO A 148 9.61 -10.70 8.50
CA PRO A 148 9.29 -12.12 8.57
C PRO A 148 8.65 -12.46 9.92
N GLY A 149 7.40 -12.91 9.90
CA GLY A 149 6.65 -13.27 11.11
C GLY A 149 7.22 -14.52 11.77
N ASN A 150 7.63 -14.41 13.04
CA ASN A 150 8.24 -15.50 13.79
C ASN A 150 7.31 -16.70 14.05
N LEU A 151 6.00 -16.44 14.11
CA LEU A 151 5.01 -17.48 14.39
C LEU A 151 4.47 -18.14 13.12
N SER A 152 4.41 -17.40 12.02
CA SER A 152 3.83 -17.86 10.77
C SER A 152 4.86 -18.23 9.70
N GLY A 153 6.10 -17.74 9.82
CA GLY A 153 7.13 -17.82 8.78
C GLY A 153 6.81 -16.97 7.53
N ARG A 154 5.71 -16.22 7.54
CA ARG A 154 5.24 -15.39 6.43
C ARG A 154 5.62 -13.93 6.65
N TRP A 155 5.71 -13.17 5.58
CA TRP A 155 5.85 -11.72 5.69
C TRP A 155 4.58 -11.09 6.26
N VAL A 156 4.75 -10.33 7.33
CA VAL A 156 3.65 -9.71 8.07
C VAL A 156 3.93 -8.25 8.35
N THR A 157 2.87 -7.48 8.50
CA THR A 157 2.90 -6.20 9.21
C THR A 157 2.08 -6.31 10.50
N VAL A 158 2.45 -5.55 11.52
CA VAL A 158 1.70 -5.51 12.78
C VAL A 158 1.11 -4.12 12.96
N MET A 159 -0.19 -4.08 13.19
CA MET A 159 -0.92 -2.86 13.51
C MET A 159 -1.19 -2.84 15.01
N THR A 160 -1.09 -1.65 15.62
CA THR A 160 -1.26 -1.48 17.06
C THR A 160 -2.23 -0.35 17.37
N TYR A 161 -2.93 -0.47 18.50
CA TYR A 161 -3.84 0.55 19.02
C TYR A 161 -3.70 0.63 20.56
N PRO A 162 -3.58 1.84 21.15
CA PRO A 162 -3.37 2.01 22.57
C PRO A 162 -4.59 1.57 23.39
N ILE A 163 -4.33 1.04 24.58
CA ILE A 163 -5.34 0.72 25.59
C ILE A 163 -5.16 1.65 26.76
N SER A 164 -6.23 2.32 27.17
CA SER A 164 -6.26 3.17 28.36
C SER A 164 -7.31 2.68 29.34
N ASP A 165 -7.06 2.89 30.62
CA ASP A 165 -8.04 2.62 31.67
C ASP A 165 -9.14 3.72 31.70
N LYS A 166 -10.11 3.56 32.60
CA LYS A 166 -11.23 4.52 32.75
C LYS A 166 -10.80 5.94 33.17
N THR A 167 -9.58 6.10 33.63
CA THR A 167 -9.00 7.41 34.00
C THR A 167 -8.25 8.06 32.83
N GLY A 168 -8.19 7.39 31.67
CA GLY A 168 -7.43 7.82 30.51
C GLY A 168 -5.93 7.47 30.57
N ARG A 169 -5.48 6.80 31.65
CA ARG A 169 -4.09 6.38 31.79
C ARG A 169 -3.86 5.14 30.93
N ARG A 170 -2.80 5.17 30.17
CA ARG A 170 -2.40 4.10 29.28
C ARG A 170 -1.93 2.87 30.07
N THR A 171 -2.43 1.70 29.70
CA THR A 171 -2.16 0.43 30.37
C THR A 171 -1.52 -0.61 29.47
N GLY A 172 -1.64 -0.43 28.14
CA GLY A 172 -1.10 -1.36 27.17
C GLY A 172 -1.48 -0.98 25.74
N PHE A 173 -1.48 -1.98 24.87
CA PHE A 173 -1.92 -1.83 23.48
C PHE A 173 -2.46 -3.16 22.95
N ALA A 174 -3.48 -3.07 22.10
CA ALA A 174 -3.95 -4.15 21.27
C ALA A 174 -3.11 -4.22 19.98
N TYR A 175 -2.93 -5.40 19.44
CA TYR A 175 -2.24 -5.58 18.17
C TYR A 175 -2.90 -6.65 17.31
N LEU A 176 -2.73 -6.54 15.99
CA LEU A 176 -3.03 -7.59 15.04
C LEU A 176 -1.89 -7.74 14.04
N SER A 177 -1.65 -8.98 13.63
CA SER A 177 -0.65 -9.32 12.61
C SER A 177 -1.36 -9.64 11.30
N VAL A 178 -1.02 -8.94 10.23
CA VAL A 178 -1.58 -9.09 8.89
C VAL A 178 -0.58 -9.81 7.99
N ASP A 179 -1.00 -10.90 7.37
CA ASP A 179 -0.28 -11.60 6.31
C ASP A 179 -0.28 -10.73 5.05
N LEU A 180 0.89 -10.30 4.61
CA LEU A 180 1.03 -9.43 3.45
C LEU A 180 0.68 -10.12 2.13
N HIS A 181 0.85 -11.44 2.03
CA HIS A 181 0.46 -12.20 0.84
C HIS A 181 -1.06 -12.20 0.68
N THR A 182 -1.79 -12.63 1.71
CA THR A 182 -3.27 -12.64 1.70
C THR A 182 -3.86 -11.23 1.57
N PHE A 183 -3.21 -10.23 2.17
CA PHE A 183 -3.58 -8.82 2.02
C PHE A 183 -3.40 -8.36 0.57
N SER A 184 -2.27 -8.69 -0.06
CA SER A 184 -1.97 -8.42 -1.47
C SER A 184 -3.06 -8.97 -2.38
N ASP A 185 -3.46 -10.23 -2.21
CA ASP A 185 -4.51 -10.86 -3.01
C ASP A 185 -5.86 -10.15 -2.89
N ARG A 186 -6.15 -9.60 -1.73
CA ARG A 186 -7.37 -8.82 -1.52
C ARG A 186 -7.33 -7.48 -2.27
N VAL A 187 -6.18 -6.83 -2.30
CA VAL A 187 -5.99 -5.56 -3.01
C VAL A 187 -5.96 -5.79 -4.52
N LYS A 188 -5.25 -6.80 -4.99
CA LYS A 188 -5.14 -7.19 -6.42
C LYS A 188 -6.49 -7.45 -7.09
N ARG A 189 -7.45 -8.03 -6.39
CA ARG A 189 -8.78 -8.39 -6.96
C ARG A 189 -9.56 -7.24 -7.60
N GLY A 190 -9.09 -6.03 -7.48
CA GLY A 190 -9.69 -4.86 -8.13
C GLY A 190 -8.78 -4.17 -9.13
N LEU A 191 -7.62 -4.75 -9.43
CA LEU A 191 -6.69 -4.23 -10.41
C LEU A 191 -7.09 -4.72 -11.80
N PRO A 192 -7.22 -3.84 -12.81
CA PRO A 192 -7.49 -4.27 -14.18
C PRO A 192 -6.30 -5.07 -14.75
N ASP A 193 -6.60 -5.93 -15.75
CA ASP A 193 -5.56 -6.69 -16.44
C ASP A 193 -4.53 -5.78 -17.10
N GLY A 194 -3.26 -6.18 -17.01
CA GLY A 194 -2.13 -5.44 -17.58
C GLY A 194 -1.58 -4.32 -16.71
N TYR A 195 -2.12 -4.10 -15.50
CA TYR A 195 -1.57 -3.14 -14.55
C TYR A 195 -0.72 -3.83 -13.50
N LEU A 196 0.42 -3.21 -13.21
CA LEU A 196 1.32 -3.62 -12.15
C LEU A 196 1.15 -2.66 -10.97
N MET A 197 1.04 -3.24 -9.77
CA MET A 197 0.99 -2.50 -8.53
C MET A 197 2.15 -2.91 -7.63
N ALA A 198 2.81 -1.93 -7.04
CA ALA A 198 3.80 -2.12 -6.01
C ALA A 198 3.43 -1.30 -4.78
N VAL A 199 3.56 -1.88 -3.60
CA VAL A 199 3.38 -1.19 -2.32
C VAL A 199 4.68 -1.23 -1.55
N PHE A 200 5.04 -0.10 -0.96
CA PHE A 200 6.26 0.10 -0.20
C PHE A 200 5.93 0.53 1.23
N ASP A 201 6.80 0.19 2.18
CA ASP A 201 6.72 0.74 3.53
C ASP A 201 7.28 2.18 3.60
N SER A 202 7.26 2.78 4.79
CA SER A 202 7.78 4.13 5.03
C SER A 202 9.29 4.29 4.78
N ARG A 203 10.02 3.19 4.65
CA ARG A 203 11.46 3.12 4.37
C ARG A 203 11.75 2.71 2.93
N PHE A 204 10.71 2.69 2.07
CA PHE A 204 10.80 2.23 0.68
C PHE A 204 11.20 0.76 0.53
N HIS A 205 10.98 -0.07 1.57
CA HIS A 205 11.07 -1.50 1.40
C HIS A 205 9.85 -2.00 0.65
N PHE A 206 10.10 -2.87 -0.29
CA PHE A 206 9.08 -3.47 -1.11
C PHE A 206 8.22 -4.43 -0.27
N LEU A 207 6.92 -4.19 -0.22
CA LEU A 207 5.97 -4.98 0.57
C LEU A 207 5.23 -6.00 -0.27
N MET A 208 4.81 -5.61 -1.46
CA MET A 208 4.08 -6.48 -2.37
C MET A 208 4.13 -6.00 -3.82
N HIS A 209 3.95 -6.94 -4.73
CA HIS A 209 3.85 -6.73 -6.17
C HIS A 209 2.65 -7.50 -6.73
N SER A 210 2.00 -6.97 -7.77
CA SER A 210 0.84 -7.62 -8.36
C SER A 210 1.17 -8.89 -9.13
N GLU A 211 2.38 -9.04 -9.66
CA GLU A 211 2.88 -10.31 -10.19
C GLU A 211 3.54 -11.10 -9.06
N ASP A 212 3.04 -12.30 -8.80
CA ASP A 212 3.60 -13.21 -7.81
C ASP A 212 4.98 -13.70 -8.25
N THR A 213 6.01 -12.97 -7.89
CA THR A 213 7.37 -13.44 -8.01
C THR A 213 8.24 -12.86 -6.90
N VAL A 214 7.87 -13.15 -5.67
CA VAL A 214 8.85 -13.17 -4.58
C VAL A 214 8.88 -14.60 -4.08
N GLN A 215 9.77 -15.38 -4.70
CA GLN A 215 10.32 -16.61 -4.13
C GLN A 215 11.24 -16.26 -2.96
#